data_cd6bcfcf66e4b64cbfd7b61288528b34
#
_entry.id   cd6bcfcf66e4b64cbfd7b61288528b34
#
_cell.length_a   1.000
_cell.length_b   1.000
_cell.length_c   1.000
_cell.angle_alpha   90.00
_cell.angle_beta   90.00
_cell.angle_gamma   90.00
#
_symmetry.space_group_name_H-M   'P 1'
#
loop_
_entity.id
_entity.type
_entity.pdbx_description
1 polymer ?
#
loop_
_entity_poly.entity_id
_entity_poly.type
_entity_poly.pdbx_seq_one_letter_code
_entity_poly.pdbx_strand_id
1 'polypeptide(L)'
;MLEKGIAYRKTQVVNWDPVDQTVLANEQVIDGRGWRTGALVEKREIPGYYLKITDYAQELLDHVQVGGDKATLTGWPDKVRLMQENWIGKSSGVRFAFTHDIKNAAGELIQDGKMYVFTTRADTIMGVTFCAVAPEHPLAQHAAASNPALAAFIEECKQGGTTEAELALKEKEGQPTGLFVTHPLTGQQVEVWVGNYVLMGYGDGAVMGVPAHDERDFAFALKY
;
A
#
# COMPACT_ATOMS: atom_id res chain seq x y z
N MET A 1 16.36 23.48 7.24
CA MET A 1 15.33 22.53 6.79
C MET A 1 14.01 22.73 7.55
N LEU A 2 14.01 22.86 8.86
CA LEU A 2 12.79 23.09 9.66
C LEU A 2 12.10 24.42 9.26
N GLU A 3 12.83 25.52 9.19
CA GLU A 3 12.31 26.83 8.80
C GLU A 3 11.68 26.84 7.40
N LYS A 4 12.16 25.99 6.51
CA LYS A 4 11.62 25.82 5.14
C LYS A 4 10.49 24.80 5.06
N GLY A 5 10.08 24.18 6.17
CA GLY A 5 9.04 23.16 6.20
C GLY A 5 9.43 21.83 5.55
N ILE A 6 10.70 21.64 5.15
CA ILE A 6 11.19 20.40 4.55
C ILE A 6 11.28 19.31 5.62
N ALA A 7 11.79 19.66 6.81
CA ALA A 7 11.77 18.79 7.96
C ALA A 7 10.54 19.12 8.83
N TYR A 8 9.84 18.08 9.29
CA TYR A 8 8.66 18.24 10.14
C TYR A 8 8.61 17.15 11.21
N ARG A 9 7.85 17.38 12.26
CA ARG A 9 7.66 16.40 13.34
C ARG A 9 6.33 15.68 13.14
N LYS A 10 6.35 14.36 13.27
CA LYS A 10 5.18 13.50 13.15
C LYS A 10 5.32 12.30 14.07
N THR A 11 4.22 11.84 14.66
CA THR A 11 4.15 10.52 15.29
C THR A 11 3.83 9.48 14.22
N GLN A 12 4.57 8.39 14.22
CA GLN A 12 4.38 7.31 13.26
C GLN A 12 4.69 5.97 13.91
N VAL A 13 4.02 4.92 13.43
CA VAL A 13 4.32 3.54 13.82
C VAL A 13 5.68 3.14 13.25
N VAL A 14 6.54 2.64 14.13
CA VAL A 14 7.90 2.17 13.80
C VAL A 14 8.12 0.76 14.33
N ASN A 15 9.13 0.07 13.77
CA ASN A 15 9.62 -1.18 14.33
C ASN A 15 10.47 -0.88 15.55
N TRP A 16 10.11 -1.43 16.69
CA TRP A 16 10.81 -1.25 17.96
C TRP A 16 11.40 -2.56 18.46
N ASP A 17 12.70 -2.57 18.74
CA ASP A 17 13.35 -3.66 19.45
C ASP A 17 13.27 -3.41 20.96
N PRO A 18 12.54 -4.25 21.71
CA PRO A 18 12.38 -4.01 23.16
C PRO A 18 13.63 -4.32 23.98
N VAL A 19 14.57 -5.08 23.44
CA VAL A 19 15.84 -5.45 24.11
C VAL A 19 16.89 -4.36 23.88
N ASP A 20 17.15 -3.98 22.63
CA ASP A 20 18.08 -2.90 22.30
C ASP A 20 17.47 -1.50 22.57
N GLN A 21 16.17 -1.41 22.81
CA GLN A 21 15.41 -0.16 23.03
C GLN A 21 15.63 0.87 21.91
N THR A 22 15.58 0.40 20.67
CA THR A 22 15.82 1.22 19.50
C THR A 22 14.82 0.98 18.37
N VAL A 23 14.71 1.96 17.49
CA VAL A 23 13.93 1.84 16.25
C VAL A 23 14.76 1.08 15.21
N LEU A 24 14.13 0.12 14.54
CA LEU A 24 14.73 -0.65 13.47
C LEU A 24 14.17 -0.22 12.11
N ALA A 25 15.05 -0.10 11.12
CA ALA A 25 14.64 -0.05 9.71
C ALA A 25 14.02 -1.40 9.28
N ASN A 26 13.24 -1.40 8.21
CA ASN A 26 12.58 -2.63 7.75
C ASN A 26 13.59 -3.75 7.45
N GLU A 27 14.73 -3.40 6.84
CA GLU A 27 15.82 -4.34 6.51
C GLU A 27 16.50 -4.95 7.74
N GLN A 28 16.27 -4.38 8.91
CA GLN A 28 16.80 -4.86 10.18
C GLN A 28 15.81 -5.77 10.92
N VAL A 29 14.65 -6.03 10.32
CA VAL A 29 13.65 -6.97 10.82
C VAL A 29 13.66 -8.21 9.93
N ILE A 30 14.04 -9.35 10.51
CA ILE A 30 14.12 -10.65 9.83
C ILE A 30 13.13 -11.60 10.52
N ASP A 31 12.17 -12.11 9.77
CA ASP A 31 11.12 -13.00 10.30
C ASP A 31 10.42 -12.44 11.57
N GLY A 32 10.12 -11.12 11.55
CA GLY A 32 9.48 -10.43 12.67
C GLY A 32 10.38 -10.19 13.89
N ARG A 33 11.69 -10.44 13.75
CA ARG A 33 12.68 -10.30 14.83
C ARG A 33 13.75 -9.28 14.48
N GLY A 34 14.27 -8.61 15.51
CA GLY A 34 15.42 -7.72 15.36
C GLY A 34 16.68 -8.48 14.93
N TRP A 35 17.34 -8.01 13.89
CA TRP A 35 18.51 -8.65 13.28
C TRP A 35 19.68 -8.89 14.23
N ARG A 36 19.79 -8.07 15.30
CA ARG A 36 20.87 -8.13 16.27
C ARG A 36 20.49 -8.94 17.51
N THR A 37 19.32 -8.67 18.08
CA THR A 37 18.90 -9.24 19.36
C THR A 37 18.15 -10.55 19.23
N GLY A 38 17.51 -10.79 18.06
CA GLY A 38 16.56 -11.87 17.85
C GLY A 38 15.24 -11.70 18.61
N ALA A 39 15.03 -10.57 19.29
CA ALA A 39 13.78 -10.27 19.98
C ALA A 39 12.64 -10.05 18.97
N LEU A 40 11.42 -10.41 19.34
CA LEU A 40 10.23 -10.05 18.58
C LEU A 40 10.11 -8.52 18.52
N VAL A 41 9.94 -8.01 17.30
CA VAL A 41 9.79 -6.57 17.06
C VAL A 41 8.37 -6.14 17.42
N GLU A 42 8.28 -5.04 18.13
CA GLU A 42 7.00 -4.40 18.49
C GLU A 42 6.71 -3.24 17.54
N LYS A 43 5.45 -3.04 17.20
CA LYS A 43 5.02 -1.81 16.53
C LYS A 43 4.70 -0.76 17.59
N ARG A 44 5.44 0.35 17.57
CA ARG A 44 5.24 1.46 18.53
C ARG A 44 5.03 2.78 17.79
N GLU A 45 4.14 3.60 18.32
CA GLU A 45 3.99 4.98 17.88
C GLU A 45 5.03 5.86 18.57
N ILE A 46 5.96 6.40 17.79
CA ILE A 46 7.03 7.25 18.30
C ILE A 46 7.05 8.56 17.53
N PRO A 47 7.13 9.73 18.23
CA PRO A 47 7.32 11.00 17.57
C PRO A 47 8.74 11.10 17.02
N GLY A 48 8.85 11.44 15.75
CA GLY A 48 10.14 11.57 15.05
C GLY A 48 10.16 12.76 14.11
N TYR A 49 11.33 13.04 13.55
CA TYR A 49 11.50 14.02 12.49
C TYR A 49 11.51 13.33 11.12
N TYR A 50 10.80 13.91 10.21
CA TYR A 50 10.61 13.40 8.85
C TYR A 50 10.97 14.47 7.82
N LEU A 51 11.36 14.04 6.64
CA LEU A 51 11.68 14.91 5.51
C LEU A 51 10.63 14.73 4.43
N LYS A 52 10.13 15.85 3.89
CA LYS A 52 9.20 15.84 2.74
C LYS A 52 9.93 15.59 1.43
N ILE A 53 10.59 14.46 1.31
CA ILE A 53 11.39 14.13 0.12
C ILE A 53 10.53 13.95 -1.14
N THR A 54 9.28 13.52 -0.99
CA THR A 54 8.35 13.31 -2.10
C THR A 54 7.94 14.61 -2.79
N ASP A 55 7.98 15.75 -2.10
CA ASP A 55 7.71 17.06 -2.69
C ASP A 55 8.74 17.42 -3.77
N TYR A 56 9.93 16.79 -3.72
CA TYR A 56 11.03 17.01 -4.67
C TYR A 56 11.15 15.89 -5.72
N ALA A 57 10.28 14.88 -5.69
CA ALA A 57 10.40 13.72 -6.55
C ALA A 57 10.43 14.07 -8.04
N GLN A 58 9.56 14.99 -8.48
CA GLN A 58 9.53 15.41 -9.89
C GLN A 58 10.79 16.22 -10.27
N GLU A 59 11.24 17.13 -9.40
CA GLU A 59 12.46 17.90 -9.61
C GLU A 59 13.68 16.98 -9.72
N LEU A 60 13.82 16.03 -8.80
CA LEU A 60 14.90 15.05 -8.82
C LEU A 60 14.86 14.19 -10.10
N LEU A 61 13.67 13.73 -10.50
CA LEU A 61 13.49 12.96 -11.71
C LEU A 61 13.91 13.75 -12.95
N ASP A 62 13.45 15.00 -13.09
CA ASP A 62 13.78 15.87 -14.22
C ASP A 62 15.31 16.04 -14.38
N HIS A 63 16.05 16.09 -13.27
CA HIS A 63 17.51 16.30 -13.28
C HIS A 63 18.32 15.01 -13.48
N VAL A 64 17.81 13.84 -13.11
CA VAL A 64 18.53 12.55 -13.27
C VAL A 64 18.19 11.84 -14.57
N GLN A 65 17.06 12.12 -15.19
CA GLN A 65 16.52 11.36 -16.33
C GLN A 65 17.47 11.35 -17.52
N VAL A 66 17.79 10.15 -18.03
CA VAL A 66 18.69 10.02 -19.20
C VAL A 66 17.99 10.52 -20.45
N GLY A 67 18.61 11.46 -21.17
CA GLY A 67 18.03 12.08 -22.35
C GLY A 67 16.89 13.07 -22.10
N GLY A 68 16.62 13.40 -20.82
CA GLY A 68 15.62 14.40 -20.47
C GLY A 68 16.10 15.84 -20.76
N ASP A 69 15.21 16.70 -21.24
CA ASP A 69 15.54 18.10 -21.59
C ASP A 69 16.03 18.94 -20.39
N LYS A 70 15.66 18.56 -19.18
CA LYS A 70 16.04 19.23 -17.94
C LYS A 70 17.21 18.55 -17.21
N ALA A 71 17.79 17.50 -17.78
CA ALA A 71 18.86 16.74 -17.14
C ALA A 71 20.09 17.59 -16.90
N THR A 72 20.54 17.69 -15.64
CA THR A 72 21.74 18.45 -15.24
C THR A 72 22.84 17.54 -14.70
N LEU A 73 22.50 16.32 -14.26
CA LEU A 73 23.47 15.37 -13.71
C LEU A 73 24.18 14.56 -14.82
N THR A 74 24.55 15.23 -15.91
CA THR A 74 25.15 14.60 -17.11
C THR A 74 26.53 14.00 -16.86
N GLY A 75 27.21 14.40 -15.78
CA GLY A 75 28.48 13.80 -15.36
C GLY A 75 28.33 12.46 -14.61
N TRP A 76 27.10 12.05 -14.29
CA TRP A 76 26.86 10.75 -13.67
C TRP A 76 26.76 9.66 -14.76
N PRO A 77 27.27 8.44 -14.50
CA PRO A 77 27.08 7.32 -15.42
C PRO A 77 25.58 7.06 -15.67
N ASP A 78 25.21 6.80 -16.92
CA ASP A 78 23.81 6.55 -17.30
C ASP A 78 23.15 5.42 -16.49
N LYS A 79 23.92 4.37 -16.17
CA LYS A 79 23.44 3.27 -15.31
C LYS A 79 23.00 3.76 -13.93
N VAL A 80 23.76 4.69 -13.33
CA VAL A 80 23.42 5.26 -12.01
C VAL A 80 22.17 6.15 -12.13
N ARG A 81 22.10 6.96 -13.17
CA ARG A 81 20.94 7.82 -13.45
C ARG A 81 19.67 6.98 -13.63
N LEU A 82 19.74 5.91 -14.42
CA LEU A 82 18.63 4.97 -14.62
C LEU A 82 18.22 4.27 -13.32
N MET A 83 19.17 3.90 -12.45
CA MET A 83 18.85 3.34 -11.14
C MET A 83 18.08 4.34 -10.27
N GLN A 84 18.48 5.63 -10.28
CA GLN A 84 17.78 6.68 -9.53
C GLN A 84 16.39 6.97 -10.12
N GLU A 85 16.25 7.01 -11.44
CA GLU A 85 14.95 7.13 -12.12
C GLU A 85 14.00 6.00 -11.73
N ASN A 86 14.46 4.76 -11.77
CA ASN A 86 13.68 3.58 -11.37
C ASN A 86 13.32 3.61 -9.88
N TRP A 87 14.22 4.11 -9.03
CA TRP A 87 13.96 4.26 -7.60
C TRP A 87 12.88 5.31 -7.30
N ILE A 88 12.89 6.44 -8.00
CA ILE A 88 11.84 7.46 -7.91
C ILE A 88 10.52 6.90 -8.41
N GLY A 89 10.55 6.10 -9.48
CA GLY A 89 9.45 5.25 -9.92
C GLY A 89 8.19 6.01 -10.29
N LYS A 90 8.29 7.09 -11.09
CA LYS A 90 7.10 7.83 -11.54
C LYS A 90 6.17 6.91 -12.32
N SER A 91 4.95 6.75 -11.84
CA SER A 91 3.87 6.05 -12.53
C SER A 91 2.74 7.01 -12.91
N SER A 92 2.06 6.73 -14.01
CA SER A 92 0.86 7.43 -14.42
C SER A 92 -0.29 6.44 -14.47
N GLY A 93 -1.43 6.85 -13.93
CA GLY A 93 -2.59 5.97 -13.85
C GLY A 93 -3.87 6.75 -13.66
N VAL A 94 -4.94 6.02 -13.45
CA VAL A 94 -6.28 6.56 -13.24
C VAL A 94 -6.75 6.20 -11.83
N ARG A 95 -7.26 7.19 -11.12
CA ARG A 95 -7.96 7.03 -9.85
C ARG A 95 -9.46 7.14 -10.09
N PHE A 96 -10.21 6.13 -9.68
CA PHE A 96 -11.67 6.11 -9.79
C PHE A 96 -12.28 5.34 -8.61
N ALA A 97 -13.61 5.40 -8.46
CA ALA A 97 -14.29 4.81 -7.33
C ALA A 97 -15.26 3.71 -7.75
N PHE A 98 -15.27 2.63 -6.96
CA PHE A 98 -16.40 1.73 -6.82
C PHE A 98 -17.33 2.29 -5.75
N THR A 99 -18.63 2.32 -6.00
CA THR A 99 -19.61 2.87 -5.04
C THR A 99 -20.19 1.78 -4.14
N HIS A 100 -20.65 2.15 -2.94
CA HIS A 100 -21.31 1.26 -2.00
C HIS A 100 -22.26 2.02 -1.07
N ASP A 101 -23.12 1.30 -0.37
CA ASP A 101 -24.07 1.82 0.63
C ASP A 101 -23.75 1.35 2.07
N ILE A 102 -22.52 0.86 2.28
CA ILE A 102 -22.05 0.33 3.56
C ILE A 102 -21.94 1.47 4.58
N LYS A 103 -22.61 1.28 5.73
CA LYS A 103 -22.68 2.28 6.80
C LYS A 103 -21.96 1.81 8.06
N ASN A 104 -21.37 2.76 8.76
CA ASN A 104 -20.81 2.54 10.09
C ASN A 104 -21.93 2.38 11.16
N ALA A 105 -21.54 2.14 12.40
CA ALA A 105 -22.47 2.01 13.53
C ALA A 105 -23.30 3.28 13.82
N ALA A 106 -22.86 4.45 13.35
CA ALA A 106 -23.58 5.70 13.45
C ALA A 106 -24.60 5.91 12.30
N GLY A 107 -24.64 4.99 11.33
CA GLY A 107 -25.51 5.09 10.15
C GLY A 107 -24.96 5.96 9.03
N GLU A 108 -23.71 6.40 9.11
CA GLU A 108 -23.01 7.20 8.10
C GLU A 108 -22.31 6.30 7.08
N LEU A 109 -22.30 6.73 5.82
CA LEU A 109 -21.59 6.01 4.76
C LEU A 109 -20.07 6.00 5.04
N ILE A 110 -19.47 4.83 5.00
CA ILE A 110 -18.00 4.71 5.10
C ILE A 110 -17.40 5.35 3.84
N GLN A 111 -16.43 6.27 4.02
CA GLN A 111 -15.75 6.98 2.93
C GLN A 111 -16.73 7.60 1.90
N ASP A 112 -17.84 8.16 2.37
CA ASP A 112 -18.91 8.76 1.53
C ASP A 112 -19.47 7.78 0.48
N GLY A 113 -19.47 6.48 0.76
CA GLY A 113 -19.96 5.44 -0.15
C GLY A 113 -19.06 5.19 -1.34
N LYS A 114 -17.76 5.47 -1.24
CA LYS A 114 -16.79 5.36 -2.33
C LYS A 114 -15.53 4.64 -1.89
N MET A 115 -15.24 3.52 -2.50
CA MET A 115 -13.96 2.86 -2.41
C MET A 115 -13.11 3.25 -3.63
N TYR A 116 -12.08 4.07 -3.41
CA TYR A 116 -11.19 4.51 -4.48
C TYR A 116 -10.10 3.49 -4.75
N VAL A 117 -9.82 3.28 -6.02
CA VAL A 117 -8.68 2.49 -6.50
C VAL A 117 -7.81 3.35 -7.43
N PHE A 118 -6.51 3.10 -7.40
CA PHE A 118 -5.57 3.63 -8.38
C PHE A 118 -5.02 2.47 -9.21
N THR A 119 -4.99 2.63 -10.53
CA THR A 119 -4.41 1.62 -11.43
C THR A 119 -3.68 2.27 -12.60
N THR A 120 -2.59 1.65 -13.04
CA THR A 120 -1.91 1.99 -14.29
C THR A 120 -2.55 1.30 -15.51
N ARG A 121 -3.47 0.36 -15.27
CA ARG A 121 -4.15 -0.47 -16.28
C ARG A 121 -5.68 -0.30 -16.23
N ALA A 122 -6.15 0.96 -16.29
CA ALA A 122 -7.59 1.26 -16.32
C ALA A 122 -8.32 0.63 -17.50
N ASP A 123 -7.60 0.32 -18.59
CA ASP A 123 -8.09 -0.42 -19.76
C ASP A 123 -8.64 -1.81 -19.42
N THR A 124 -8.19 -2.41 -18.33
CA THR A 124 -8.61 -3.76 -17.89
C THR A 124 -9.83 -3.77 -16.97
N ILE A 125 -10.45 -2.62 -16.70
CA ILE A 125 -11.55 -2.49 -15.72
C ILE A 125 -12.72 -3.46 -15.98
N MET A 126 -13.01 -3.78 -17.23
CA MET A 126 -14.08 -4.71 -17.59
C MET A 126 -13.80 -6.16 -17.19
N GLY A 127 -12.54 -6.48 -16.85
CA GLY A 127 -12.09 -7.78 -16.36
C GLY A 127 -12.06 -7.91 -14.83
N VAL A 128 -12.57 -6.91 -14.11
CA VAL A 128 -12.59 -6.93 -12.64
C VAL A 128 -13.56 -8.01 -12.15
N THR A 129 -13.06 -8.90 -11.28
CA THR A 129 -13.85 -9.97 -10.66
C THR A 129 -13.93 -9.84 -9.15
N PHE A 130 -12.95 -9.19 -8.52
CA PHE A 130 -12.91 -8.87 -7.10
C PHE A 130 -12.17 -7.56 -6.86
N CYS A 131 -12.31 -7.00 -5.68
CA CYS A 131 -11.46 -5.91 -5.19
C CYS A 131 -10.74 -6.39 -3.92
N ALA A 132 -9.53 -5.90 -3.69
CA ALA A 132 -8.82 -6.16 -2.45
C ALA A 132 -8.45 -4.85 -1.76
N VAL A 133 -8.56 -4.82 -0.43
CA VAL A 133 -8.23 -3.68 0.41
C VAL A 133 -7.12 -4.02 1.39
N ALA A 134 -6.39 -3.00 1.81
CA ALA A 134 -5.38 -3.13 2.86
C ALA A 134 -6.03 -3.53 4.20
N PRO A 135 -5.28 -4.22 5.09
CA PRO A 135 -5.75 -4.56 6.42
C PRO A 135 -6.23 -3.36 7.24
N GLU A 136 -5.65 -2.19 7.02
CA GLU A 136 -5.97 -0.93 7.71
C GLU A 136 -7.14 -0.16 7.06
N HIS A 137 -7.62 -0.60 5.90
CA HIS A 137 -8.68 0.10 5.17
C HIS A 137 -10.00 0.13 5.98
N PRO A 138 -10.76 1.24 5.97
CA PRO A 138 -12.00 1.37 6.74
C PRO A 138 -13.03 0.26 6.50
N LEU A 139 -13.17 -0.24 5.26
CA LEU A 139 -14.06 -1.37 4.96
C LEU A 139 -13.56 -2.68 5.59
N ALA A 140 -12.24 -2.92 5.62
CA ALA A 140 -11.66 -4.09 6.28
C ALA A 140 -11.93 -4.06 7.79
N GLN A 141 -11.70 -2.92 8.43
CA GLN A 141 -11.94 -2.74 9.87
C GLN A 141 -13.44 -2.88 10.21
N HIS A 142 -14.32 -2.35 9.37
CA HIS A 142 -15.75 -2.49 9.53
C HIS A 142 -16.20 -3.97 9.48
N ALA A 143 -15.75 -4.72 8.47
CA ALA A 143 -16.07 -6.14 8.33
C ALA A 143 -15.50 -6.98 9.48
N ALA A 144 -14.29 -6.68 9.93
CA ALA A 144 -13.62 -7.38 11.02
C ALA A 144 -14.34 -7.23 12.37
N ALA A 145 -15.08 -6.15 12.59
CA ALA A 145 -15.82 -5.92 13.83
C ALA A 145 -16.85 -7.02 14.14
N SER A 146 -17.36 -7.71 13.11
CA SER A 146 -18.31 -8.82 13.25
C SER A 146 -17.78 -10.17 12.80
N ASN A 147 -16.51 -10.25 12.34
CA ASN A 147 -15.89 -11.46 11.82
C ASN A 147 -14.53 -11.72 12.52
N PRO A 148 -14.51 -12.58 13.55
CA PRO A 148 -13.28 -12.89 14.30
C PRO A 148 -12.16 -13.51 13.44
N ALA A 149 -12.49 -14.30 12.43
CA ALA A 149 -11.50 -14.90 11.53
C ALA A 149 -10.83 -13.84 10.67
N LEU A 150 -11.60 -12.88 10.16
CA LEU A 150 -11.07 -11.74 9.42
C LEU A 150 -10.23 -10.82 10.31
N ALA A 151 -10.66 -10.59 11.57
CA ALA A 151 -9.88 -9.83 12.54
C ALA A 151 -8.51 -10.48 12.81
N ALA A 152 -8.47 -11.80 12.98
CA ALA A 152 -7.23 -12.54 13.17
C ALA A 152 -6.30 -12.43 11.95
N PHE A 153 -6.84 -12.57 10.74
CA PHE A 153 -6.07 -12.40 9.50
C PHE A 153 -5.49 -10.98 9.36
N ILE A 154 -6.26 -9.96 9.70
CA ILE A 154 -5.80 -8.57 9.70
C ILE A 154 -4.61 -8.38 10.67
N GLU A 155 -4.68 -8.95 11.87
CA GLU A 155 -3.57 -8.88 12.83
C GLU A 155 -2.33 -9.64 12.34
N GLU A 156 -2.50 -10.78 11.68
CA GLU A 156 -1.41 -11.51 11.04
C GLU A 156 -0.73 -10.68 9.94
N CYS A 157 -1.52 -10.03 9.08
CA CYS A 157 -0.99 -9.14 8.04
C CYS A 157 -0.15 -7.99 8.60
N LYS A 158 -0.53 -7.43 9.75
CA LYS A 158 0.21 -6.35 10.42
C LYS A 158 1.59 -6.78 10.93
N GLN A 159 1.80 -8.07 11.18
CA GLN A 159 3.10 -8.61 11.60
C GLN A 159 4.05 -8.83 10.42
N GLY A 160 3.57 -8.75 9.20
CA GLY A 160 4.34 -8.91 7.97
C GLY A 160 5.23 -7.71 7.63
N GLY A 161 6.05 -7.86 6.58
CA GLY A 161 6.84 -6.76 6.00
C GLY A 161 5.95 -5.65 5.45
N THR A 162 6.45 -4.43 5.47
CA THR A 162 5.69 -3.22 5.08
C THR A 162 6.22 -2.59 3.79
N THR A 163 7.21 -3.19 3.14
CA THR A 163 7.77 -2.68 1.89
C THR A 163 7.12 -3.34 0.67
N GLU A 164 6.93 -2.55 -0.40
CA GLU A 164 6.40 -3.05 -1.67
C GLU A 164 7.25 -4.20 -2.24
N ALA A 165 8.58 -4.13 -2.07
CA ALA A 165 9.51 -5.18 -2.53
C ALA A 165 9.32 -6.51 -1.77
N GLU A 166 9.10 -6.47 -0.46
CA GLU A 166 8.82 -7.68 0.33
C GLU A 166 7.47 -8.29 -0.02
N LEU A 167 6.44 -7.45 -0.20
CA LEU A 167 5.11 -7.90 -0.58
C LEU A 167 5.06 -8.45 -2.02
N ALA A 168 5.92 -7.95 -2.92
CA ALA A 168 6.00 -8.46 -4.28
C ALA A 168 6.49 -9.92 -4.36
N LEU A 169 7.25 -10.39 -3.36
CA LEU A 169 7.79 -11.75 -3.30
C LEU A 169 6.90 -12.73 -2.52
N LYS A 170 5.97 -12.21 -1.71
CA LYS A 170 5.04 -13.07 -0.95
C LYS A 170 3.91 -13.59 -1.83
N GLU A 171 3.43 -14.80 -1.50
CA GLU A 171 2.19 -15.31 -2.06
C GLU A 171 1.03 -14.39 -1.65
N LYS A 172 0.16 -14.08 -2.62
CA LYS A 172 -1.08 -13.33 -2.33
C LYS A 172 -2.01 -14.19 -1.51
N GLU A 173 -2.33 -13.71 -0.32
CA GLU A 173 -3.33 -14.29 0.58
C GLU A 173 -4.41 -13.28 0.88
N GLY A 174 -5.63 -13.77 1.08
CA GLY A 174 -6.76 -12.91 1.38
C GLY A 174 -7.88 -13.61 2.12
N GLN A 175 -8.74 -12.78 2.70
CA GLN A 175 -9.96 -13.19 3.36
C GLN A 175 -11.14 -12.37 2.83
N PRO A 176 -12.29 -13.00 2.50
CA PRO A 176 -13.47 -12.28 2.06
C PRO A 176 -14.03 -11.44 3.21
N THR A 177 -14.45 -10.22 2.89
CA THR A 177 -15.10 -9.34 3.87
C THR A 177 -16.60 -9.61 4.00
N GLY A 178 -17.21 -10.23 3.00
CA GLY A 178 -18.66 -10.32 2.83
C GLY A 178 -19.30 -8.99 2.39
N LEU A 179 -18.49 -7.98 2.08
CA LEU A 179 -18.94 -6.69 1.57
C LEU A 179 -18.82 -6.65 0.04
N PHE A 180 -19.68 -5.87 -0.58
CA PHE A 180 -19.69 -5.70 -2.02
C PHE A 180 -19.66 -4.21 -2.38
N VAL A 181 -19.03 -3.92 -3.51
CA VAL A 181 -18.98 -2.59 -4.13
C VAL A 181 -19.54 -2.67 -5.54
N THR A 182 -20.08 -1.58 -6.03
CA THR A 182 -20.68 -1.51 -7.36
C THR A 182 -19.65 -1.11 -8.40
N HIS A 183 -19.49 -1.92 -9.42
CA HIS A 183 -18.61 -1.66 -10.56
C HIS A 183 -19.07 -0.40 -11.32
N PRO A 184 -18.19 0.61 -11.53
CA PRO A 184 -18.60 1.94 -12.00
C PRO A 184 -19.18 1.97 -13.42
N LEU A 185 -18.87 0.99 -14.28
CA LEU A 185 -19.32 0.94 -15.66
C LEU A 185 -20.46 -0.06 -15.87
N THR A 186 -20.41 -1.23 -15.21
CA THR A 186 -21.39 -2.30 -15.43
C THR A 186 -22.53 -2.31 -14.44
N GLY A 187 -22.36 -1.67 -13.26
CA GLY A 187 -23.33 -1.72 -12.16
C GLY A 187 -23.35 -3.07 -11.41
N GLN A 188 -22.51 -4.02 -11.78
CA GLN A 188 -22.40 -5.31 -11.11
C GLN A 188 -21.80 -5.17 -9.72
N GLN A 189 -22.21 -6.07 -8.80
CA GLN A 189 -21.62 -6.17 -7.47
C GLN A 189 -20.30 -6.94 -7.55
N VAL A 190 -19.26 -6.36 -6.96
CA VAL A 190 -17.90 -6.93 -6.90
C VAL A 190 -17.56 -7.13 -5.44
N GLU A 191 -17.14 -8.35 -5.09
CA GLU A 191 -16.78 -8.69 -3.71
C GLU A 191 -15.48 -8.02 -3.29
N VAL A 192 -15.45 -7.57 -2.03
CA VAL A 192 -14.27 -6.96 -1.41
C VAL A 192 -13.57 -7.96 -0.51
N TRP A 193 -12.27 -8.12 -0.70
CA TRP A 193 -11.37 -8.96 0.09
C TRP A 193 -10.39 -8.13 0.89
N VAL A 194 -9.90 -8.61 2.00
CA VAL A 194 -8.69 -8.09 2.63
C VAL A 194 -7.50 -8.86 2.08
N GLY A 195 -6.51 -8.17 1.53
CA GLY A 195 -5.31 -8.80 0.96
C GLY A 195 -4.04 -8.43 1.72
N ASN A 196 -3.18 -9.44 1.99
CA ASN A 196 -1.88 -9.24 2.64
C ASN A 196 -0.87 -8.46 1.76
N TYR A 197 -1.23 -8.20 0.51
CA TYR A 197 -0.40 -7.57 -0.52
C TYR A 197 -0.82 -6.14 -0.88
N VAL A 198 -1.87 -5.64 -0.25
CA VAL A 198 -2.35 -4.27 -0.48
C VAL A 198 -1.80 -3.34 0.60
N LEU A 199 -1.16 -2.25 0.17
CA LEU A 199 -0.59 -1.24 1.06
C LEU A 199 -1.53 -0.06 1.22
N MET A 200 -1.82 0.32 2.45
CA MET A 200 -2.64 1.51 2.74
C MET A 200 -1.97 2.81 2.25
N GLY A 201 -0.65 2.85 2.21
CA GLY A 201 0.14 4.01 1.75
C GLY A 201 0.27 4.14 0.23
N TYR A 202 -0.20 3.18 -0.56
CA TYR A 202 -0.17 3.22 -2.02
C TYR A 202 -1.60 3.37 -2.58
N GLY A 203 -1.80 4.42 -3.38
CA GLY A 203 -3.14 4.80 -3.82
C GLY A 203 -4.03 5.14 -2.62
N ASP A 204 -5.20 4.51 -2.55
CA ASP A 204 -6.17 4.68 -1.47
C ASP A 204 -6.29 3.42 -0.58
N GLY A 205 -5.30 2.53 -0.62
CA GLY A 205 -5.32 1.27 0.12
C GLY A 205 -6.31 0.25 -0.43
N ALA A 206 -6.68 0.36 -1.71
CA ALA A 206 -7.54 -0.58 -2.41
C ALA A 206 -7.06 -0.79 -3.85
N VAL A 207 -7.24 -2.01 -4.36
CA VAL A 207 -6.91 -2.41 -5.73
C VAL A 207 -8.06 -3.19 -6.35
N MET A 208 -8.18 -3.12 -7.67
CA MET A 208 -9.05 -4.01 -8.44
C MET A 208 -8.30 -5.27 -8.84
N GLY A 209 -8.93 -6.43 -8.72
CA GLY A 209 -8.40 -7.72 -9.17
C GLY A 209 -8.88 -8.05 -10.58
N VAL A 210 -7.94 -8.32 -11.48
CA VAL A 210 -8.19 -8.56 -12.92
C VAL A 210 -7.54 -9.87 -13.40
N PRO A 211 -8.04 -11.04 -13.02
CA PRO A 211 -7.41 -12.33 -13.27
C PRO A 211 -7.07 -12.60 -14.75
N ALA A 212 -7.82 -12.02 -15.69
CA ALA A 212 -7.57 -12.18 -17.13
C ALA A 212 -6.34 -11.39 -17.64
N HIS A 213 -5.79 -10.46 -16.83
CA HIS A 213 -4.73 -9.54 -17.21
C HIS A 213 -3.56 -9.48 -16.22
N ASP A 214 -3.64 -10.18 -15.09
CA ASP A 214 -2.61 -10.24 -14.06
C ASP A 214 -2.46 -11.67 -13.55
N GLU A 215 -1.28 -12.26 -13.72
CA GLU A 215 -1.00 -13.66 -13.34
C GLU A 215 -1.14 -13.89 -11.83
N ARG A 216 -0.83 -12.90 -11.00
CA ARG A 216 -0.96 -13.02 -9.54
C ARG A 216 -2.41 -12.92 -9.12
N ASP A 217 -3.23 -12.10 -9.78
CA ASP A 217 -4.68 -12.07 -9.56
C ASP A 217 -5.34 -13.37 -10.05
N PHE A 218 -4.84 -13.94 -11.15
CA PHE A 218 -5.28 -15.24 -11.64
C PHE A 218 -5.00 -16.36 -10.63
N ALA A 219 -3.78 -16.39 -10.09
CA ALA A 219 -3.43 -17.39 -9.06
C ALA A 219 -4.29 -17.23 -7.79
N PHE A 220 -4.55 -15.97 -7.37
CA PHE A 220 -5.45 -15.66 -6.26
C PHE A 220 -6.88 -16.16 -6.54
N ALA A 221 -7.42 -15.88 -7.73
CA ALA A 221 -8.76 -16.31 -8.12
C ALA A 221 -8.91 -17.84 -8.21
N LEU A 222 -7.84 -18.56 -8.57
CA LEU A 222 -7.85 -20.04 -8.57
C LEU A 222 -7.79 -20.62 -7.15
N LYS A 223 -7.12 -19.92 -6.22
CA LYS A 223 -6.95 -20.38 -4.83
C LYS A 223 -8.24 -20.21 -4.03
N TYR A 224 -9.01 -19.17 -4.28
CA TYR A 224 -10.18 -18.78 -3.50
C TYR A 224 -11.49 -18.80 -4.30
#